data_c2b24908211acdb7067cd2a309fde518
#
_entry.id   c2b24908211acdb7067cd2a309fde518
#
_cell.length_a   1.000
_cell.length_b   1.000
_cell.length_c   1.000
_cell.angle_alpha   90.00
_cell.angle_beta   90.00
_cell.angle_gamma   90.00
#
_symmetry.space_group_name_H-M   'P 1'
#
loop_
_entity.id
_entity.type
_entity.pdbx_description
1 polymer ?
#
loop_
_entity_poly.entity_id
_entity_poly.type
_entity_poly.pdbx_seq_one_letter_code
_entity_poly.pdbx_strand_id
1 'polypeptide(L)'
;MSKRIRRVGAIKSELLKKSREAALAAVQIFNNPNIGFKSESYIVLMTIAWTYLLHSYFRVNKIEYRYSKQIGKRREFDKTKHGAYKYWELEHCLNEAKSPIDKDTANNLRFLIGLRHEIEHQMTTRIDDVLSARFQACCLNYNEYIKKLFGADKGIEKHLSFSLQFSTISTEQKELLEEQPGLPANIHGYIEKFDAGLTDEEFGNPHYAYRILFVPKTANRKGQADRVIEFVKSDSPLVEAVNKEYVVIKETEKKKYLPMQIVDLMKAEGFPCFSIHSHTKLWQSQDAKNPAKGFGTMVAGKNWHWYERWVDVVRKHCRDSGGKYS
;
A
#
# COMPACT_ATOMS: atom_id res chain seq x y z
N MET A 1 -47.21 -14.30 -21.71
CA MET A 1 -45.80 -14.16 -21.31
C MET A 1 -45.62 -14.74 -19.91
N SER A 2 -44.96 -15.86 -19.77
CA SER A 2 -44.68 -16.50 -18.46
C SER A 2 -43.80 -15.60 -17.62
N LYS A 3 -44.25 -15.16 -16.43
CA LYS A 3 -43.44 -14.44 -15.44
C LYS A 3 -42.30 -15.34 -15.00
N ARG A 4 -41.09 -14.98 -15.37
CA ARG A 4 -39.85 -15.68 -14.94
C ARG A 4 -39.72 -15.52 -13.44
N ILE A 5 -40.08 -16.54 -12.66
CA ILE A 5 -39.94 -16.54 -11.20
C ILE A 5 -38.46 -16.70 -10.88
N ARG A 6 -37.79 -15.60 -10.51
CA ARG A 6 -36.41 -15.65 -10.01
C ARG A 6 -36.39 -16.37 -8.65
N ARG A 7 -35.60 -17.43 -8.51
CA ARG A 7 -35.37 -18.10 -7.22
C ARG A 7 -34.66 -17.16 -6.27
N VAL A 8 -35.07 -17.10 -5.01
CA VAL A 8 -34.51 -16.24 -3.95
C VAL A 8 -32.98 -16.41 -3.80
N GLY A 9 -32.48 -17.63 -3.97
CA GLY A 9 -31.03 -17.90 -3.96
C GLY A 9 -30.24 -17.26 -5.11
N ALA A 10 -30.89 -17.07 -6.29
CA ALA A 10 -30.25 -16.44 -7.45
C ALA A 10 -29.93 -14.96 -7.22
N ILE A 11 -30.82 -14.22 -6.53
CA ILE A 11 -30.62 -12.78 -6.25
C ILE A 11 -29.46 -12.56 -5.27
N LYS A 12 -29.34 -13.38 -4.23
CA LYS A 12 -28.21 -13.34 -3.28
C LYS A 12 -26.88 -13.54 -4.00
N SER A 13 -26.81 -14.58 -4.83
CA SER A 13 -25.61 -14.90 -5.60
C SER A 13 -25.26 -13.79 -6.61
N GLU A 14 -26.26 -13.18 -7.22
CA GLU A 14 -26.09 -12.05 -8.14
C GLU A 14 -25.56 -10.81 -7.43
N LEU A 15 -26.09 -10.45 -6.24
CA LEU A 15 -25.60 -9.32 -5.44
C LEU A 15 -24.16 -9.51 -5.03
N LEU A 16 -23.79 -10.70 -4.54
CA LEU A 16 -22.44 -11.01 -4.14
C LEU A 16 -21.47 -10.97 -5.33
N LYS A 17 -21.90 -11.48 -6.49
CA LYS A 17 -21.10 -11.41 -7.72
C LYS A 17 -20.84 -9.96 -8.12
N LYS A 18 -21.87 -9.11 -8.16
CA LYS A 18 -21.76 -7.69 -8.47
C LYS A 18 -20.85 -6.95 -7.49
N SER A 19 -20.97 -7.27 -6.19
CA SER A 19 -20.09 -6.72 -5.16
C SER A 19 -18.62 -7.02 -5.45
N ARG A 20 -18.28 -8.28 -5.74
CA ARG A 20 -16.91 -8.70 -6.06
C ARG A 20 -16.38 -8.06 -7.34
N GLU A 21 -17.19 -8.03 -8.39
CA GLU A 21 -16.80 -7.42 -9.66
C GLU A 21 -16.53 -5.92 -9.51
N ALA A 22 -17.34 -5.21 -8.72
CA ALA A 22 -17.14 -3.80 -8.44
C ALA A 22 -15.83 -3.56 -7.64
N ALA A 23 -15.55 -4.39 -6.63
CA ALA A 23 -14.31 -4.28 -5.85
C ALA A 23 -13.07 -4.56 -6.71
N LEU A 24 -13.11 -5.60 -7.54
CA LEU A 24 -11.99 -5.92 -8.46
C LEU A 24 -11.77 -4.79 -9.47
N ALA A 25 -12.84 -4.23 -10.04
CA ALA A 25 -12.75 -3.11 -10.96
C ALA A 25 -12.15 -1.87 -10.27
N ALA A 26 -12.57 -1.59 -9.02
CA ALA A 26 -12.02 -0.49 -8.23
C ALA A 26 -10.50 -0.60 -8.08
N VAL A 27 -10.01 -1.76 -7.66
CA VAL A 27 -8.57 -1.99 -7.47
C VAL A 27 -7.81 -1.92 -8.80
N GLN A 28 -8.35 -2.51 -9.87
CA GLN A 28 -7.71 -2.46 -11.19
C GLN A 28 -7.60 -1.04 -11.72
N ILE A 29 -8.64 -0.22 -11.56
CA ILE A 29 -8.62 1.19 -11.98
C ILE A 29 -7.61 1.97 -11.14
N PHE A 30 -7.60 1.79 -9.82
CA PHE A 30 -6.67 2.49 -8.93
C PHE A 30 -5.20 2.16 -9.24
N ASN A 31 -4.91 0.92 -9.58
CA ASN A 31 -3.57 0.44 -9.93
C ASN A 31 -3.16 0.75 -11.38
N ASN A 32 -4.04 1.33 -12.20
CA ASN A 32 -3.73 1.65 -13.58
C ASN A 32 -3.07 3.02 -13.70
N PRO A 33 -1.77 3.11 -14.07
CA PRO A 33 -1.05 4.38 -14.17
C PRO A 33 -1.58 5.31 -15.29
N ASN A 34 -2.34 4.77 -16.25
CA ASN A 34 -2.89 5.54 -17.37
C ASN A 34 -4.22 6.24 -17.03
N ILE A 35 -4.76 6.06 -15.82
CA ILE A 35 -6.01 6.68 -15.37
C ILE A 35 -5.68 7.82 -14.41
N GLY A 36 -6.02 9.05 -14.79
CA GLY A 36 -5.74 10.25 -13.99
C GLY A 36 -6.72 10.47 -12.82
N PHE A 37 -7.99 10.05 -12.95
CA PHE A 37 -9.02 10.18 -11.90
C PHE A 37 -9.33 8.84 -11.24
N LYS A 38 -8.29 8.12 -10.86
CA LYS A 38 -8.42 6.76 -10.32
C LYS A 38 -9.02 6.72 -8.91
N SER A 39 -8.77 7.73 -8.06
CA SER A 39 -9.35 7.78 -6.71
C SER A 39 -10.86 7.96 -6.73
N GLU A 40 -11.35 8.87 -7.55
CA GLU A 40 -12.79 9.11 -7.71
C GLU A 40 -13.50 7.84 -8.19
N SER A 41 -12.95 7.22 -9.22
CA SER A 41 -13.47 5.95 -9.75
C SER A 41 -13.44 4.83 -8.69
N TYR A 42 -12.34 4.75 -7.93
CA TYR A 42 -12.18 3.80 -6.84
C TYR A 42 -13.25 3.98 -5.77
N ILE A 43 -13.47 5.20 -5.29
CA ILE A 43 -14.46 5.51 -4.24
C ILE A 43 -15.87 5.11 -4.70
N VAL A 44 -16.25 5.47 -5.92
CA VAL A 44 -17.56 5.12 -6.47
C VAL A 44 -17.74 3.61 -6.53
N LEU A 45 -16.80 2.89 -7.10
CA LEU A 45 -16.86 1.44 -7.26
C LEU A 45 -16.80 0.70 -5.92
N MET A 46 -15.99 1.15 -4.96
CA MET A 46 -15.96 0.57 -3.62
C MET A 46 -17.25 0.83 -2.85
N THR A 47 -17.88 2.01 -3.00
CA THR A 47 -19.20 2.28 -2.44
C THR A 47 -20.25 1.31 -2.99
N ILE A 48 -20.24 1.04 -4.29
CA ILE A 48 -21.10 0.04 -4.93
C ILE A 48 -20.79 -1.37 -4.39
N ALA A 49 -19.52 -1.73 -4.28
CA ALA A 49 -19.09 -3.02 -3.78
C ALA A 49 -19.60 -3.30 -2.36
N TRP A 50 -19.38 -2.36 -1.45
CA TRP A 50 -19.84 -2.46 -0.07
C TRP A 50 -21.36 -2.46 0.06
N THR A 51 -22.06 -1.63 -0.72
CA THR A 51 -23.51 -1.62 -0.75
C THR A 51 -24.09 -3.00 -1.13
N TYR A 52 -23.59 -3.60 -2.20
CA TYR A 52 -24.04 -4.93 -2.61
C TYR A 52 -23.61 -6.04 -1.66
N LEU A 53 -22.45 -5.90 -0.99
CA LEU A 53 -22.02 -6.84 0.05
C LEU A 53 -23.02 -6.86 1.21
N LEU A 54 -23.40 -5.67 1.71
CA LEU A 54 -24.35 -5.53 2.81
C LEU A 54 -25.77 -5.92 2.40
N HIS A 55 -26.24 -5.57 1.20
CA HIS A 55 -27.51 -6.05 0.69
C HIS A 55 -27.57 -7.58 0.60
N SER A 56 -26.46 -8.22 0.17
CA SER A 56 -26.37 -9.68 0.16
C SER A 56 -26.45 -10.25 1.58
N TYR A 57 -25.76 -9.65 2.54
CA TYR A 57 -25.79 -10.03 3.95
C TYR A 57 -27.18 -9.87 4.56
N PHE A 58 -27.84 -8.72 4.39
CA PHE A 58 -29.19 -8.47 4.89
C PHE A 58 -30.20 -9.46 4.32
N ARG A 59 -30.07 -9.76 3.04
CA ARG A 59 -30.94 -10.74 2.41
C ARG A 59 -30.77 -12.15 2.96
N VAL A 60 -29.54 -12.58 3.26
CA VAL A 60 -29.25 -13.88 3.90
C VAL A 60 -29.89 -13.95 5.26
N ASN A 61 -29.76 -12.87 6.03
CA ASN A 61 -30.23 -12.79 7.41
C ASN A 61 -31.70 -12.36 7.52
N LYS A 62 -32.43 -12.28 6.37
CA LYS A 62 -33.86 -11.88 6.30
C LYS A 62 -34.11 -10.49 6.91
N ILE A 63 -33.13 -9.59 6.82
CA ILE A 63 -33.23 -8.20 7.26
C ILE A 63 -33.83 -7.42 6.08
N GLU A 64 -34.86 -6.62 6.34
CA GLU A 64 -35.46 -5.74 5.33
C GLU A 64 -34.57 -4.54 5.09
N TYR A 65 -34.11 -4.34 3.86
CA TYR A 65 -33.19 -3.26 3.47
C TYR A 65 -33.76 -2.36 2.35
N ARG A 66 -35.08 -2.33 2.24
CA ARG A 66 -35.79 -1.37 1.38
C ARG A 66 -36.27 -0.18 2.19
N TYR A 67 -36.22 1.00 1.59
CA TYR A 67 -36.83 2.16 2.20
C TYR A 67 -38.34 1.96 2.35
N SER A 68 -38.89 2.30 3.49
CA SER A 68 -40.31 2.15 3.77
C SER A 68 -40.75 3.16 4.82
N LYS A 69 -42.03 3.51 4.76
CA LYS A 69 -42.72 4.38 5.74
C LYS A 69 -43.84 3.59 6.41
N GLN A 70 -44.06 3.86 7.68
CA GLN A 70 -45.18 3.32 8.42
C GLN A 70 -46.38 4.25 8.18
N ILE A 71 -47.45 3.76 7.59
CA ILE A 71 -48.71 4.47 7.37
C ILE A 71 -49.81 3.74 8.13
N GLY A 72 -50.14 4.25 9.31
CA GLY A 72 -51.06 3.57 10.24
C GLY A 72 -50.49 2.19 10.65
N LYS A 73 -51.27 1.15 10.41
CA LYS A 73 -50.83 -0.25 10.69
C LYS A 73 -50.13 -0.94 9.52
N ARG A 74 -49.99 -0.28 8.38
CA ARG A 74 -49.36 -0.85 7.18
C ARG A 74 -48.01 -0.26 6.90
N ARG A 75 -47.09 -1.10 6.41
CA ARG A 75 -45.75 -0.71 5.94
C ARG A 75 -45.82 -0.50 4.43
N GLU A 76 -45.53 0.71 3.96
CA GLU A 76 -45.41 1.06 2.55
C GLU A 76 -43.98 1.21 2.12
N PHE A 77 -43.56 0.55 1.03
CA PHE A 77 -42.22 0.59 0.51
C PHE A 77 -42.05 1.68 -0.53
N ASP A 78 -41.00 2.46 -0.42
CA ASP A 78 -40.65 3.51 -1.37
C ASP A 78 -40.27 2.91 -2.73
N LYS A 79 -40.78 3.58 -3.79
CA LYS A 79 -40.54 3.18 -5.18
C LYS A 79 -39.96 4.32 -5.99
N THR A 80 -39.24 3.97 -7.05
CA THR A 80 -38.85 4.90 -8.10
C THR A 80 -40.03 5.32 -8.93
N LYS A 81 -39.88 6.35 -9.80
CA LYS A 81 -40.90 6.79 -10.76
C LYS A 81 -41.43 5.65 -11.66
N HIS A 82 -40.62 4.61 -11.88
CA HIS A 82 -40.97 3.46 -12.71
C HIS A 82 -41.37 2.21 -11.92
N GLY A 83 -41.67 2.36 -10.62
CA GLY A 83 -42.25 1.30 -9.78
C GLY A 83 -41.24 0.32 -9.17
N ALA A 84 -39.94 0.47 -9.37
CA ALA A 84 -38.93 -0.34 -8.72
C ALA A 84 -38.76 0.06 -7.24
N TYR A 85 -38.55 -0.90 -6.34
CA TYR A 85 -38.31 -0.62 -4.94
C TYR A 85 -36.97 0.11 -4.75
N LYS A 86 -36.95 1.10 -3.83
CA LYS A 86 -35.73 1.76 -3.40
C LYS A 86 -35.07 0.95 -2.29
N TYR A 87 -33.78 0.69 -2.45
CA TYR A 87 -32.96 -0.02 -1.47
C TYR A 87 -32.05 0.96 -0.74
N TRP A 88 -31.64 0.61 0.47
CA TRP A 88 -30.78 1.43 1.30
C TRP A 88 -29.45 1.74 0.61
N GLU A 89 -29.02 2.96 0.76
CA GLU A 89 -27.66 3.39 0.41
C GLU A 89 -26.67 2.91 1.46
N LEU A 90 -25.37 3.00 1.16
CA LEU A 90 -24.32 2.48 2.03
C LEU A 90 -24.39 3.08 3.44
N GLU A 91 -24.57 4.40 3.57
CA GLU A 91 -24.67 5.09 4.86
C GLU A 91 -25.82 4.51 5.71
N HIS A 92 -26.96 4.28 5.10
CA HIS A 92 -28.10 3.68 5.82
C HIS A 92 -27.79 2.24 6.26
N CYS A 93 -27.10 1.48 5.41
CA CYS A 93 -26.68 0.12 5.75
C CYS A 93 -25.68 0.09 6.92
N LEU A 94 -24.81 1.07 7.03
CA LEU A 94 -23.85 1.20 8.14
C LEU A 94 -24.52 1.56 9.47
N ASN A 95 -25.61 2.34 9.41
CA ASN A 95 -26.36 2.80 10.60
C ASN A 95 -27.39 1.77 11.10
N GLU A 96 -27.63 0.70 10.36
CA GLU A 96 -28.53 -0.38 10.79
C GLU A 96 -27.95 -1.14 12.01
N ALA A 97 -28.72 -1.30 13.06
CA ALA A 97 -28.30 -1.97 14.30
C ALA A 97 -27.81 -3.41 14.10
N LYS A 98 -28.25 -4.07 13.02
CA LYS A 98 -27.85 -5.42 12.64
C LYS A 98 -26.75 -5.43 11.56
N SER A 99 -26.11 -4.29 11.32
CA SER A 99 -24.96 -4.22 10.43
C SER A 99 -23.81 -5.07 10.98
N PRO A 100 -23.12 -5.86 10.14
CA PRO A 100 -21.98 -6.66 10.61
C PRO A 100 -20.69 -5.86 10.74
N ILE A 101 -20.70 -4.58 10.35
CA ILE A 101 -19.52 -3.74 10.22
C ILE A 101 -19.13 -3.13 11.58
N ASP A 102 -17.86 -3.24 11.95
CA ASP A 102 -17.33 -2.59 13.14
C ASP A 102 -17.23 -1.07 12.97
N LYS A 103 -17.02 -0.38 14.09
CA LYS A 103 -16.99 1.09 14.15
C LYS A 103 -15.88 1.69 13.27
N ASP A 104 -14.69 1.12 13.31
CA ASP A 104 -13.53 1.69 12.62
C ASP A 104 -13.60 1.49 11.11
N THR A 105 -14.05 0.31 10.67
CA THR A 105 -14.40 0.08 9.26
C THR A 105 -15.53 1.01 8.81
N ALA A 106 -16.55 1.22 9.64
CA ALA A 106 -17.63 2.15 9.33
C ALA A 106 -17.13 3.60 9.22
N ASN A 107 -16.20 4.02 10.07
CA ASN A 107 -15.56 5.33 9.98
C ASN A 107 -14.79 5.50 8.66
N ASN A 108 -14.02 4.48 8.25
CA ASN A 108 -13.36 4.49 6.94
C ASN A 108 -14.36 4.66 5.78
N LEU A 109 -15.45 3.91 5.81
CA LEU A 109 -16.47 3.99 4.75
C LEU A 109 -17.23 5.32 4.75
N ARG A 110 -17.58 5.88 5.92
CA ARG A 110 -18.19 7.21 6.04
C ARG A 110 -17.27 8.30 5.55
N PHE A 111 -15.96 8.19 5.86
CA PHE A 111 -14.98 9.10 5.31
C PHE A 111 -15.00 9.10 3.77
N LEU A 112 -15.01 7.93 3.15
CA LEU A 112 -15.04 7.80 1.68
C LEU A 112 -16.36 8.29 1.07
N ILE A 113 -17.51 8.06 1.74
CA ILE A 113 -18.81 8.58 1.30
C ILE A 113 -18.80 10.12 1.29
N GLY A 114 -18.33 10.75 2.36
CA GLY A 114 -18.26 12.21 2.44
C GLY A 114 -17.25 12.79 1.47
N LEU A 115 -16.07 12.17 1.33
CA LEU A 115 -15.06 12.58 0.36
C LEU A 115 -15.61 12.56 -1.08
N ARG A 116 -16.42 11.56 -1.43
CA ARG A 116 -17.09 11.49 -2.73
C ARG A 116 -17.90 12.76 -3.02
N HIS A 117 -18.66 13.26 -2.05
CA HIS A 117 -19.46 14.48 -2.22
C HIS A 117 -18.58 15.70 -2.48
N GLU A 118 -17.42 15.79 -1.80
CA GLU A 118 -16.48 16.91 -2.00
C GLU A 118 -15.82 16.87 -3.40
N ILE A 119 -15.55 15.67 -3.90
CA ILE A 119 -14.88 15.48 -5.20
C ILE A 119 -15.84 15.75 -6.37
N GLU A 120 -17.12 15.35 -6.28
CA GLU A 120 -18.10 15.52 -7.34
C GLU A 120 -18.28 17.00 -7.75
N HIS A 121 -17.90 17.94 -6.90
CA HIS A 121 -18.05 19.37 -7.15
C HIS A 121 -16.77 20.09 -7.59
N GLN A 122 -15.60 19.43 -7.56
CA GLN A 122 -14.34 20.05 -7.96
C GLN A 122 -13.38 19.06 -8.65
N MET A 123 -12.64 19.53 -9.64
CA MET A 123 -11.56 18.76 -10.25
C MET A 123 -10.41 18.58 -9.24
N THR A 124 -10.05 17.34 -8.96
CA THR A 124 -9.02 17.00 -7.98
C THR A 124 -7.90 16.21 -8.65
N THR A 125 -6.71 16.78 -8.65
CA THR A 125 -5.52 16.06 -9.11
C THR A 125 -4.65 15.74 -7.91
N ARG A 126 -4.77 14.67 -7.12
CA ARG A 126 -3.77 14.36 -6.08
C ARG A 126 -4.27 13.76 -4.79
N ILE A 127 -5.52 13.38 -4.78
CA ILE A 127 -6.09 12.66 -3.64
C ILE A 127 -5.41 11.30 -3.48
N ASP A 128 -4.84 10.77 -4.56
CA ASP A 128 -4.31 9.42 -4.65
C ASP A 128 -3.25 9.13 -3.59
N ASP A 129 -2.27 10.01 -3.46
CA ASP A 129 -1.12 9.80 -2.57
C ASP A 129 -1.47 10.09 -1.11
N VAL A 130 -2.17 11.20 -0.86
CA VAL A 130 -2.52 11.65 0.50
C VAL A 130 -3.49 10.68 1.18
N LEU A 131 -4.42 10.10 0.41
CA LEU A 131 -5.46 9.23 0.96
C LEU A 131 -5.21 7.73 0.72
N SER A 132 -4.06 7.37 0.17
CA SER A 132 -3.71 5.98 -0.14
C SER A 132 -3.90 5.03 1.05
N ALA A 133 -3.58 5.45 2.27
CA ALA A 133 -3.76 4.65 3.49
C ALA A 133 -5.23 4.33 3.76
N ARG A 134 -6.15 5.26 3.50
CA ARG A 134 -7.59 5.05 3.68
C ARG A 134 -8.18 4.18 2.57
N PHE A 135 -7.69 4.32 1.34
CA PHE A 135 -8.07 3.44 0.24
C PHE A 135 -7.57 2.01 0.46
N GLN A 136 -6.34 1.87 0.94
CA GLN A 136 -5.78 0.56 1.29
C GLN A 136 -6.58 -0.12 2.40
N ALA A 137 -6.93 0.60 3.47
CA ALA A 137 -7.79 0.09 4.53
C ALA A 137 -9.15 -0.38 3.98
N CYS A 138 -9.81 0.42 3.14
CA CYS A 138 -11.09 0.06 2.53
C CYS A 138 -11.02 -1.26 1.74
N CYS A 139 -9.94 -1.47 0.97
CA CYS A 139 -9.75 -2.69 0.19
C CYS A 139 -9.49 -3.91 1.08
N LEU A 140 -8.63 -3.77 2.09
CA LEU A 140 -8.32 -4.86 3.03
C LEU A 140 -9.54 -5.25 3.86
N ASN A 141 -10.26 -4.26 4.40
CA ASN A 141 -11.50 -4.48 5.14
C ASN A 141 -12.53 -5.20 4.26
N TYR A 142 -12.71 -4.77 3.01
CA TYR A 142 -13.63 -5.44 2.09
C TYR A 142 -13.28 -6.92 1.92
N ASN A 143 -12.00 -7.24 1.70
CA ASN A 143 -11.54 -8.61 1.53
C ASN A 143 -11.73 -9.45 2.81
N GLU A 144 -11.50 -8.85 3.97
CA GLU A 144 -11.77 -9.50 5.25
C GLU A 144 -13.26 -9.79 5.44
N TYR A 145 -14.11 -8.77 5.25
CA TYR A 145 -15.54 -8.91 5.46
C TYR A 145 -16.21 -9.87 4.48
N ILE A 146 -15.85 -9.86 3.20
CA ILE A 146 -16.43 -10.82 2.26
C ILE A 146 -16.07 -12.26 2.64
N LYS A 147 -14.85 -12.51 3.10
CA LYS A 147 -14.44 -13.84 3.61
C LYS A 147 -15.17 -14.21 4.88
N LYS A 148 -15.27 -13.29 5.85
CA LYS A 148 -15.96 -13.50 7.12
C LYS A 148 -17.45 -13.80 6.94
N LEU A 149 -18.13 -13.10 6.04
CA LEU A 149 -19.58 -13.19 5.86
C LEU A 149 -20.02 -14.28 4.88
N PHE A 150 -19.19 -14.65 3.91
CA PHE A 150 -19.59 -15.52 2.81
C PHE A 150 -18.65 -16.70 2.53
N GLY A 151 -17.53 -16.78 3.26
CA GLY A 151 -16.54 -17.85 3.15
C GLY A 151 -15.22 -17.41 2.50
N ALA A 152 -14.15 -18.08 2.90
CA ALA A 152 -12.77 -17.76 2.48
C ALA A 152 -12.56 -17.84 0.96
N ASP A 153 -13.34 -18.66 0.26
CA ASP A 153 -13.29 -18.82 -1.19
C ASP A 153 -13.82 -17.59 -1.96
N LYS A 154 -14.49 -16.66 -1.27
CA LYS A 154 -15.03 -15.43 -1.85
C LYS A 154 -14.05 -14.26 -1.85
N GLY A 155 -12.92 -14.39 -1.13
CA GLY A 155 -11.87 -13.38 -1.13
C GLY A 155 -11.42 -12.98 -2.54
N ILE A 156 -10.91 -11.76 -2.66
CA ILE A 156 -10.48 -11.17 -3.95
C ILE A 156 -8.96 -11.22 -4.13
N GLU A 157 -8.19 -11.60 -3.12
CA GLU A 157 -6.73 -11.62 -3.14
C GLU A 157 -6.12 -12.46 -4.26
N LYS A 158 -6.80 -13.53 -4.69
CA LYS A 158 -6.34 -14.39 -5.79
C LYS A 158 -6.33 -13.69 -7.16
N HIS A 159 -7.07 -12.60 -7.28
CA HIS A 159 -7.22 -11.83 -8.52
C HIS A 159 -6.37 -10.57 -8.52
N LEU A 160 -5.70 -10.27 -7.40
CA LEU A 160 -4.83 -9.13 -7.24
C LEU A 160 -3.39 -9.59 -7.46
N SER A 161 -2.75 -9.10 -8.52
CA SER A 161 -1.32 -9.27 -8.74
C SER A 161 -0.57 -8.01 -8.36
N PHE A 162 0.68 -8.16 -7.90
CA PHE A 162 1.55 -7.01 -7.72
C PHE A 162 1.84 -6.36 -9.08
N SER A 163 1.68 -5.05 -9.16
CA SER A 163 2.14 -4.30 -10.31
C SER A 163 3.66 -4.33 -10.36
N LEU A 164 4.23 -4.81 -11.48
CA LEU A 164 5.66 -4.73 -11.72
C LEU A 164 6.02 -3.27 -12.05
N GLN A 165 6.96 -2.69 -11.32
CA GLN A 165 7.58 -1.43 -11.68
C GLN A 165 8.78 -1.69 -12.58
N PHE A 166 8.73 -1.17 -13.81
CA PHE A 166 9.82 -1.28 -14.78
C PHE A 166 10.89 -0.20 -14.61
N SER A 167 10.63 0.82 -13.82
CA SER A 167 11.57 1.89 -13.51
C SER A 167 11.56 2.22 -12.02
N THR A 168 12.70 2.65 -11.51
CA THR A 168 12.78 3.32 -10.21
C THR A 168 12.13 4.69 -10.31
N ILE A 169 11.54 5.19 -9.23
CA ILE A 169 11.06 6.58 -9.16
C ILE A 169 12.25 7.49 -9.45
N SER A 170 12.19 8.25 -10.56
CA SER A 170 13.26 9.16 -10.94
C SER A 170 13.31 10.36 -9.99
N THR A 171 14.47 11.05 -9.96
CA THR A 171 14.62 12.30 -9.19
C THR A 171 13.61 13.35 -9.65
N GLU A 172 13.37 13.44 -10.97
CA GLU A 172 12.38 14.34 -11.57
C GLU A 172 10.95 14.02 -11.12
N GLN A 173 10.60 12.74 -10.95
CA GLN A 173 9.29 12.35 -10.40
C GLN A 173 9.17 12.73 -8.92
N LYS A 174 10.27 12.71 -8.16
CA LYS A 174 10.27 13.19 -6.76
C LYS A 174 10.10 14.71 -6.70
N GLU A 175 10.83 15.45 -7.52
CA GLU A 175 10.71 16.91 -7.64
C GLU A 175 9.30 17.33 -8.08
N LEU A 176 8.72 16.66 -9.06
CA LEU A 176 7.33 16.87 -9.46
C LEU A 176 6.32 16.54 -8.33
N LEU A 177 6.63 15.65 -7.41
CA LEU A 177 5.81 15.37 -6.23
C LEU A 177 5.98 16.44 -5.14
N GLU A 178 7.15 17.07 -5.04
CA GLU A 178 7.45 18.13 -4.06
C GLU A 178 6.94 19.51 -4.51
N GLU A 179 7.00 19.82 -5.82
CA GLU A 179 6.61 21.12 -6.38
C GLU A 179 5.11 21.33 -6.59
N GLN A 180 4.30 20.38 -6.25
CA GLN A 180 2.92 20.40 -6.64
C GLN A 180 2.02 21.18 -5.64
N PRO A 181 0.96 21.89 -6.07
CA PRO A 181 0.04 22.59 -5.17
C PRO A 181 -0.68 21.60 -4.23
N GLY A 182 -0.90 22.02 -3.00
CA GLY A 182 -1.58 21.22 -1.99
C GLY A 182 -3.00 20.79 -2.41
N LEU A 183 -3.63 19.99 -1.57
CA LEU A 183 -5.03 19.57 -1.77
C LEU A 183 -5.94 20.80 -1.90
N PRO A 184 -7.01 20.72 -2.70
CA PRO A 184 -8.06 21.74 -2.71
C PRO A 184 -8.57 22.04 -1.31
N ALA A 185 -8.83 23.32 -1.01
CA ALA A 185 -9.16 23.77 0.34
C ALA A 185 -10.40 23.07 0.95
N ASN A 186 -11.40 22.75 0.13
CA ASN A 186 -12.59 22.02 0.57
C ASN A 186 -12.25 20.57 0.97
N ILE A 187 -11.37 19.90 0.24
CA ILE A 187 -10.94 18.53 0.57
C ILE A 187 -10.06 18.55 1.82
N HIS A 188 -9.12 19.50 1.91
CA HIS A 188 -8.31 19.68 3.11
C HIS A 188 -9.18 19.93 4.35
N GLY A 189 -10.09 20.89 4.26
CA GLY A 189 -11.03 21.17 5.35
C GLY A 189 -11.96 20.00 5.70
N TYR A 190 -12.37 19.21 4.73
CA TYR A 190 -13.13 17.98 4.97
C TYR A 190 -12.32 16.96 5.76
N ILE A 191 -11.08 16.69 5.33
CA ILE A 191 -10.18 15.73 5.99
C ILE A 191 -9.94 16.17 7.44
N GLU A 192 -9.53 17.43 7.65
CA GLU A 192 -9.28 17.96 9.00
C GLU A 192 -10.51 17.85 9.93
N LYS A 193 -11.67 18.25 9.42
CA LYS A 193 -12.91 18.19 10.20
C LYS A 193 -13.31 16.77 10.54
N PHE A 194 -13.14 15.84 9.62
CA PHE A 194 -13.48 14.44 9.84
C PHE A 194 -12.51 13.81 10.86
N ASP A 195 -11.21 14.00 10.66
CA ASP A 195 -10.16 13.44 11.52
C ASP A 195 -10.25 14.02 12.95
N ALA A 196 -10.55 15.31 13.09
CA ALA A 196 -10.79 15.94 14.41
C ALA A 196 -12.01 15.39 15.16
N GLY A 197 -12.92 14.73 14.47
CA GLY A 197 -14.07 14.06 15.07
C GLY A 197 -13.77 12.65 15.60
N LEU A 198 -12.57 12.11 15.32
CA LEU A 198 -12.14 10.79 15.76
C LEU A 198 -11.31 10.90 17.05
N THR A 199 -11.36 9.85 17.88
CA THR A 199 -10.41 9.68 18.96
C THR A 199 -9.03 9.24 18.41
N ASP A 200 -7.95 9.40 19.19
CA ASP A 200 -6.61 8.97 18.82
C ASP A 200 -6.55 7.48 18.48
N GLU A 201 -7.31 6.66 19.23
CA GLU A 201 -7.42 5.23 18.99
C GLU A 201 -8.10 4.93 17.65
N GLU A 202 -9.21 5.58 17.34
CA GLU A 202 -9.93 5.45 16.07
C GLU A 202 -9.08 5.94 14.89
N PHE A 203 -8.40 7.07 15.05
CA PHE A 203 -7.50 7.61 14.01
C PHE A 203 -6.30 6.69 13.75
N GLY A 204 -5.76 6.07 14.81
CA GLY A 204 -4.64 5.11 14.72
C GLY A 204 -5.03 3.72 14.21
N ASN A 205 -6.32 3.40 14.13
CA ASN A 205 -6.80 2.05 13.81
C ASN A 205 -6.53 1.68 12.34
N PRO A 206 -5.93 0.50 12.04
CA PRO A 206 -5.66 0.07 10.67
C PRO A 206 -6.93 -0.17 9.84
N HIS A 207 -8.09 -0.39 10.44
CA HIS A 207 -9.37 -0.47 9.73
C HIS A 207 -9.85 0.90 9.24
N TYR A 208 -9.42 2.00 9.88
CA TYR A 208 -9.67 3.35 9.40
C TYR A 208 -8.67 3.77 8.33
N ALA A 209 -7.37 3.62 8.58
CA ALA A 209 -6.31 3.97 7.65
C ALA A 209 -5.12 3.01 7.79
N TYR A 210 -4.88 2.20 6.76
CA TYR A 210 -3.79 1.24 6.74
C TYR A 210 -2.52 1.88 6.18
N ARG A 211 -1.59 2.23 7.05
CA ARG A 211 -0.34 2.90 6.70
C ARG A 211 0.74 1.88 6.39
N ILE A 212 1.44 2.05 5.28
CA ILE A 212 2.54 1.19 4.84
C ILE A 212 3.82 2.02 4.83
N LEU A 213 4.83 1.53 5.54
CA LEU A 213 6.19 2.09 5.47
C LEU A 213 7.04 1.18 4.57
N PHE A 214 7.53 1.73 3.47
CA PHE A 214 8.49 1.04 2.60
C PHE A 214 9.90 1.30 3.14
N VAL A 215 10.49 0.29 3.76
CA VAL A 215 11.87 0.36 4.24
C VAL A 215 12.78 -0.35 3.24
N PRO A 216 13.65 0.37 2.50
CA PRO A 216 14.63 -0.27 1.64
C PRO A 216 15.65 -0.99 2.53
N LYS A 217 15.62 -2.31 2.52
CA LYS A 217 16.63 -3.16 3.16
C LYS A 217 17.62 -3.63 2.11
N THR A 218 18.91 -3.49 2.41
CA THR A 218 19.94 -4.09 1.56
C THR A 218 19.91 -5.59 1.74
N ALA A 219 19.59 -6.32 0.69
CA ALA A 219 19.58 -7.78 0.72
C ALA A 219 21.01 -8.30 0.98
N ASN A 220 21.20 -9.08 2.04
CA ASN A 220 22.50 -9.63 2.42
C ASN A 220 22.74 -11.05 1.90
N ARG A 221 21.74 -11.66 1.24
CA ARG A 221 21.82 -13.02 0.71
C ARG A 221 21.34 -13.08 -0.73
N LYS A 222 21.95 -14.02 -1.48
CA LYS A 222 21.57 -14.32 -2.86
C LYS A 222 20.12 -14.77 -2.94
N GLY A 223 19.32 -14.19 -3.84
CA GLY A 223 17.91 -14.52 -4.03
C GLY A 223 16.92 -13.69 -3.19
N GLN A 224 17.40 -12.69 -2.43
CA GLN A 224 16.52 -11.76 -1.75
C GLN A 224 16.11 -10.61 -2.69
N ALA A 225 14.90 -10.12 -2.53
CA ALA A 225 14.40 -8.99 -3.30
C ALA A 225 15.25 -7.73 -3.08
N ASP A 226 15.41 -6.91 -4.13
CA ASP A 226 16.12 -5.63 -4.05
C ASP A 226 15.38 -4.62 -3.15
N ARG A 227 14.11 -4.88 -2.87
CA ARG A 227 13.26 -4.09 -1.96
C ARG A 227 12.44 -5.02 -1.09
N VAL A 228 12.37 -4.71 0.19
CA VAL A 228 11.50 -5.40 1.16
C VAL A 228 10.44 -4.40 1.63
N ILE A 229 9.17 -4.80 1.54
CA ILE A 229 8.05 -4.09 2.13
C ILE A 229 7.83 -4.70 3.51
N GLU A 230 8.00 -3.90 4.55
CA GLU A 230 7.73 -4.32 5.92
C GLU A 230 6.42 -3.68 6.38
N PHE A 231 5.42 -4.51 6.69
CA PHE A 231 4.18 -4.07 7.27
C PHE A 231 4.38 -3.84 8.77
N VAL A 232 4.20 -2.62 9.22
CA VAL A 232 4.40 -2.23 10.62
C VAL A 232 3.03 -2.00 11.26
N LYS A 233 2.79 -2.60 12.42
CA LYS A 233 1.57 -2.33 13.19
C LYS A 233 1.57 -0.88 13.69
N SER A 234 0.39 -0.28 13.82
CA SER A 234 0.21 1.11 14.23
C SER A 234 0.77 1.44 15.62
N ASP A 235 0.92 0.43 16.48
CA ASP A 235 1.48 0.51 17.84
C ASP A 235 3.00 0.30 17.91
N SER A 236 3.66 0.14 16.77
CA SER A 236 5.11 -0.07 16.71
C SER A 236 5.86 1.24 16.99
N PRO A 237 6.97 1.19 17.77
CA PRO A 237 7.86 2.35 17.97
C PRO A 237 8.38 2.97 16.67
N LEU A 238 8.43 2.19 15.58
CA LEU A 238 8.79 2.67 14.24
C LEU A 238 7.78 3.66 13.66
N VAL A 239 6.50 3.56 14.04
CA VAL A 239 5.46 4.50 13.58
C VAL A 239 5.60 5.88 14.23
N GLU A 240 6.01 5.94 15.50
CA GLU A 240 6.31 7.22 16.17
C GLU A 240 7.50 7.95 15.53
N ALA A 241 8.51 7.21 15.07
CA ALA A 241 9.65 7.76 14.35
C ALA A 241 9.24 8.31 12.98
N VAL A 242 8.30 7.65 12.28
CA VAL A 242 7.78 8.08 10.97
C VAL A 242 6.92 9.34 11.07
N ASN A 243 6.16 9.48 12.14
CA ASN A 243 5.32 10.69 12.36
C ASN A 243 6.16 11.94 12.70
N LYS A 244 7.43 11.79 13.06
CA LYS A 244 8.32 12.91 13.46
C LYS A 244 9.34 13.32 12.40
N GLU A 245 9.62 12.48 11.41
CA GLU A 245 10.57 12.80 10.34
C GLU A 245 9.98 12.37 8.99
N TYR A 246 9.85 13.33 8.08
CA TYR A 246 9.80 13.00 6.66
C TYR A 246 11.11 12.29 6.34
N VAL A 247 11.08 10.98 6.15
CA VAL A 247 12.26 10.23 5.77
C VAL A 247 12.59 10.63 4.34
N VAL A 248 13.48 11.61 4.20
CA VAL A 248 14.20 11.83 2.97
C VAL A 248 14.99 10.53 2.74
N ILE A 249 14.57 9.73 1.78
CA ILE A 249 15.32 8.56 1.32
C ILE A 249 16.59 9.11 0.68
N LYS A 250 17.63 9.35 1.49
CA LYS A 250 18.98 9.45 0.96
C LYS A 250 19.34 8.04 0.50
N GLU A 251 19.32 7.81 -0.82
CA GLU A 251 20.10 6.72 -1.37
C GLU A 251 21.54 6.94 -0.94
N THR A 252 21.95 6.32 0.15
CA THR A 252 23.37 6.19 0.45
C THR A 252 23.90 5.20 -0.56
N GLU A 253 24.50 5.70 -1.65
CA GLU A 253 25.31 4.87 -2.51
C GLU A 253 26.25 4.06 -1.62
N LYS A 254 26.34 2.74 -1.87
CA LYS A 254 27.32 1.89 -1.20
C LYS A 254 28.68 2.56 -1.34
N LYS A 255 29.37 2.82 -0.24
CA LYS A 255 30.74 3.34 -0.28
C LYS A 255 31.55 2.50 -1.24
N LYS A 256 32.12 3.16 -2.24
CA LYS A 256 32.92 2.53 -3.29
C LYS A 256 34.37 2.96 -3.10
N TYR A 257 35.27 2.02 -3.12
CA TYR A 257 36.69 2.25 -2.93
C TYR A 257 37.47 1.89 -4.19
N LEU A 258 38.36 2.76 -4.60
CA LEU A 258 39.38 2.43 -5.57
C LEU A 258 40.46 1.58 -4.92
N PRO A 259 41.21 0.75 -5.70
CA PRO A 259 42.28 -0.08 -5.15
C PRO A 259 43.31 0.68 -4.27
N MET A 260 43.71 1.90 -4.69
CA MET A 260 44.65 2.73 -3.90
C MET A 260 44.03 3.22 -2.59
N GLN A 261 42.76 3.57 -2.58
CA GLN A 261 42.08 3.98 -1.35
C GLN A 261 42.04 2.86 -0.29
N ILE A 262 41.91 1.58 -0.75
CA ILE A 262 42.01 0.43 0.16
C ILE A 262 43.43 0.28 0.71
N VAL A 263 44.43 0.49 -0.12
CA VAL A 263 45.83 0.45 0.32
C VAL A 263 46.10 1.54 1.37
N ASP A 264 45.68 2.77 1.10
CA ASP A 264 45.82 3.90 2.01
C ASP A 264 45.08 3.67 3.34
N LEU A 265 43.91 3.08 3.29
CA LEU A 265 43.11 2.71 4.46
C LEU A 265 43.86 1.68 5.32
N MET A 266 44.42 0.62 4.70
CA MET A 266 45.18 -0.40 5.42
C MET A 266 46.46 0.17 6.05
N LYS A 267 47.15 1.08 5.35
CA LYS A 267 48.33 1.78 5.93
C LYS A 267 47.94 2.61 7.15
N ALA A 268 46.80 3.33 7.07
CA ALA A 268 46.29 4.11 8.20
C ALA A 268 45.86 3.22 9.39
N GLU A 269 45.46 1.99 9.14
CA GLU A 269 45.05 1.02 10.16
C GLU A 269 46.26 0.23 10.77
N GLY A 270 47.50 0.59 10.44
CA GLY A 270 48.68 -0.02 11.03
C GLY A 270 49.36 -1.11 10.19
N PHE A 271 49.10 -1.15 8.88
CA PHE A 271 49.69 -2.08 7.93
C PHE A 271 50.50 -1.33 6.86
N PRO A 272 51.61 -0.64 7.21
CA PRO A 272 52.37 0.24 6.31
C PRO A 272 52.95 -0.49 5.10
N CYS A 273 53.26 -1.78 5.24
CA CYS A 273 53.86 -2.60 4.18
C CYS A 273 52.80 -3.18 3.21
N PHE A 274 51.50 -2.94 3.44
CA PHE A 274 50.43 -3.37 2.49
C PHE A 274 50.47 -2.50 1.23
N SER A 275 50.61 -3.12 0.07
CA SER A 275 50.81 -2.44 -1.21
C SER A 275 49.72 -2.81 -2.22
N ILE A 276 49.66 -2.05 -3.33
CA ILE A 276 48.79 -2.33 -4.44
C ILE A 276 49.06 -3.73 -5.04
N HIS A 277 50.28 -4.18 -5.02
CA HIS A 277 50.66 -5.53 -5.43
C HIS A 277 50.07 -6.60 -4.52
N SER A 278 50.14 -6.37 -3.18
CA SER A 278 49.50 -7.25 -2.19
C SER A 278 48.00 -7.33 -2.38
N HIS A 279 47.35 -6.19 -2.60
CA HIS A 279 45.94 -6.11 -2.90
C HIS A 279 45.58 -6.88 -4.19
N THR A 280 46.39 -6.73 -5.25
CA THR A 280 46.15 -7.42 -6.53
C THR A 280 46.25 -8.93 -6.38
N LYS A 281 47.30 -9.43 -5.72
CA LYS A 281 47.45 -10.86 -5.43
C LYS A 281 46.28 -11.42 -4.63
N LEU A 282 45.81 -10.65 -3.65
CA LEU A 282 44.70 -11.07 -2.78
C LEU A 282 43.39 -11.20 -3.57
N TRP A 283 43.01 -10.18 -4.36
CA TRP A 283 41.75 -10.28 -5.11
C TRP A 283 41.82 -11.33 -6.20
N GLN A 284 42.97 -11.58 -6.81
CA GLN A 284 43.16 -12.67 -7.78
C GLN A 284 43.01 -14.05 -7.13
N SER A 285 43.70 -14.28 -5.98
CA SER A 285 43.64 -15.56 -5.27
C SER A 285 42.23 -15.92 -4.79
N GLN A 286 41.42 -14.92 -4.53
CA GLN A 286 40.03 -15.11 -4.09
C GLN A 286 38.99 -14.98 -5.21
N ASP A 287 39.42 -14.76 -6.47
CA ASP A 287 38.52 -14.47 -7.57
C ASP A 287 37.47 -13.40 -7.20
N ALA A 288 37.94 -12.32 -6.55
CA ALA A 288 37.07 -11.35 -5.91
C ALA A 288 36.36 -10.41 -6.90
N LYS A 289 36.80 -10.37 -8.17
CA LYS A 289 36.14 -9.65 -9.25
C LYS A 289 34.96 -10.42 -9.86
N ASN A 290 34.71 -11.63 -9.41
CA ASN A 290 33.53 -12.37 -9.81
C ASN A 290 32.27 -11.69 -9.27
N PRO A 291 31.33 -11.24 -10.15
CA PRO A 291 30.12 -10.51 -9.72
C PRO A 291 29.26 -11.30 -8.72
N ALA A 292 29.29 -12.63 -8.82
CA ALA A 292 28.54 -13.50 -7.91
C ALA A 292 28.98 -13.39 -6.43
N LYS A 293 30.18 -12.90 -6.17
CA LYS A 293 30.75 -12.73 -4.82
C LYS A 293 30.36 -11.38 -4.16
N GLY A 294 29.87 -10.41 -4.96
CA GLY A 294 29.36 -9.15 -4.46
C GLY A 294 30.38 -8.27 -3.73
N PHE A 295 31.69 -8.36 -4.07
CA PHE A 295 32.75 -7.58 -3.46
C PHE A 295 32.98 -6.21 -4.13
N GLY A 296 32.42 -5.99 -5.30
CA GLY A 296 32.57 -4.74 -6.04
C GLY A 296 31.77 -4.73 -7.33
N THR A 297 31.93 -3.65 -8.11
CA THR A 297 31.28 -3.48 -9.40
C THR A 297 32.16 -2.71 -10.35
N MET A 298 31.95 -2.89 -11.65
CA MET A 298 32.59 -2.09 -12.69
C MET A 298 31.79 -0.82 -12.93
N VAL A 299 32.43 0.34 -12.85
CA VAL A 299 31.78 1.65 -13.09
C VAL A 299 32.26 2.20 -14.43
N ALA A 300 31.32 2.64 -15.26
CA ALA A 300 31.53 3.22 -16.60
C ALA A 300 32.43 2.36 -17.52
N GLY A 301 32.42 1.04 -17.34
CA GLY A 301 33.17 0.11 -18.20
C GLY A 301 34.72 0.19 -18.11
N LYS A 302 35.27 0.99 -17.20
CA LYS A 302 36.71 1.24 -17.12
C LYS A 302 37.39 0.81 -15.81
N ASN A 303 36.74 1.06 -14.67
CA ASN A 303 37.36 0.85 -13.37
C ASN A 303 36.51 -0.03 -12.46
N TRP A 304 37.19 -0.97 -11.76
CA TRP A 304 36.56 -1.78 -10.74
C TRP A 304 36.56 -1.04 -9.41
N HIS A 305 35.38 -0.87 -8.84
CA HIS A 305 35.16 -0.26 -7.52
C HIS A 305 34.80 -1.34 -6.51
N TRP A 306 35.43 -1.31 -5.36
CA TRP A 306 35.27 -2.27 -4.28
C TRP A 306 34.27 -1.75 -3.25
N TYR A 307 33.48 -2.64 -2.68
CA TYR A 307 32.54 -2.32 -1.58
C TYR A 307 33.23 -2.54 -0.23
N GLU A 308 32.66 -1.97 0.84
CA GLU A 308 33.15 -2.11 2.24
C GLU A 308 33.41 -3.58 2.60
N ARG A 309 32.54 -4.50 2.16
CA ARG A 309 32.71 -5.94 2.38
C ARG A 309 34.06 -6.48 1.88
N TRP A 310 34.58 -5.95 0.81
CA TRP A 310 35.91 -6.31 0.33
C TRP A 310 36.99 -5.71 1.22
N VAL A 311 36.84 -4.49 1.69
CA VAL A 311 37.76 -3.83 2.65
C VAL A 311 37.88 -4.67 3.92
N ASP A 312 36.75 -5.22 4.44
CA ASP A 312 36.76 -6.11 5.61
C ASP A 312 37.55 -7.40 5.37
N VAL A 313 37.43 -7.98 4.18
CA VAL A 313 38.24 -9.16 3.79
C VAL A 313 39.72 -8.82 3.76
N VAL A 314 40.09 -7.67 3.19
CA VAL A 314 41.45 -7.20 3.15
C VAL A 314 41.99 -6.95 4.56
N ARG A 315 41.21 -6.30 5.41
CA ARG A 315 41.55 -6.00 6.81
C ARG A 315 41.80 -7.30 7.61
N LYS A 316 40.91 -8.30 7.41
CA LYS A 316 41.08 -9.61 8.02
C LYS A 316 42.36 -10.29 7.53
N HIS A 317 42.61 -10.27 6.21
CA HIS A 317 43.86 -10.83 5.64
C HIS A 317 45.12 -10.17 6.20
N CYS A 318 45.12 -8.85 6.38
CA CYS A 318 46.26 -8.15 6.96
C CYS A 318 46.50 -8.58 8.41
N ARG A 319 45.47 -8.74 9.22
CA ARG A 319 45.56 -9.20 10.61
C ARG A 319 46.07 -10.64 10.71
N ASP A 320 45.54 -11.53 9.85
CA ASP A 320 45.86 -12.97 9.89
C ASP A 320 47.22 -13.30 9.28
N SER A 321 47.91 -12.32 8.67
CA SER A 321 49.18 -12.52 7.96
C SER A 321 50.41 -12.52 8.85
N GLY A 322 50.27 -12.58 10.19
CA GLY A 322 51.38 -12.76 11.14
C GLY A 322 52.43 -11.68 11.12
N GLY A 323 52.08 -10.41 10.95
CA GLY A 323 53.02 -9.29 10.92
C GLY A 323 53.65 -9.00 9.56
N LYS A 324 53.30 -9.70 8.50
CA LYS A 324 53.84 -9.50 7.15
C LYS A 324 53.66 -8.08 6.61
N TYR A 325 52.65 -7.39 7.07
CA TYR A 325 52.30 -6.04 6.60
C TYR A 325 52.49 -4.96 7.67
N SER A 326 53.00 -5.33 8.83
CA SER A 326 53.35 -4.41 9.93
C SER A 326 54.57 -3.55 9.65
#